data_9e048dbf5c4dc8df34a042978b9b5675
#
_entry.id   9e048dbf5c4dc8df34a042978b9b5675
#
_cell.length_a   1.000
_cell.length_b   1.000
_cell.length_c   1.000
_cell.angle_alpha   90.00
_cell.angle_beta   90.00
_cell.angle_gamma   90.00
#
_symmetry.space_group_name_H-M   'P 1'
#
loop_
_entity.id
_entity.type
_entity.pdbx_description
1 polymer ?
#
loop_
_entity_poly.entity_id
_entity_poly.type
_entity_poly.pdbx_seq_one_letter_code
_entity_poly.pdbx_strand_id
1 'polypeptide(L)'
;MIQGIDVVAVSSWLESNVDGAIAPFTFELIAGGRSNLTYKVVGADGRRFVLRRPPLGHVLATAHDMAREHRIIAAVGTTSVPVPRALGLCLDDSVNGANFYVMSWVDGVVLDSADKAELLDVPLRRPAAEHLIDVLAELHAVDVDAVGLGDLARRGGYIERQLKRWSTQWENSKTRELPEIDEVVRRLSSHVPDQQGVVIAHGDYRFGNCLTDVSVGRIAAVLDWELCTLGDPLADLGYLGVYWSDGPSNALRANDPTPAGGFPTYGDLVERYARTTGRDVSGVDYYVAFSCWRLAVISEGVYARYLHGAMGEQEGIDLSTMKLGPEGLAQRALEAVRRLS
;
A
#
# COMPACT_ATOMS: atom_id res chain seq x y z
N MET A 1 29.62 2.07 6.74
CA MET A 1 29.02 2.10 5.40
C MET A 1 27.51 1.98 5.55
N ILE A 2 26.74 2.83 4.88
CA ILE A 2 25.28 2.74 4.89
C ILE A 2 24.88 1.72 3.84
N GLN A 3 24.15 0.70 4.23
CA GLN A 3 23.75 -0.37 3.33
C GLN A 3 22.96 0.21 2.13
N GLY A 4 23.39 -0.07 0.90
CA GLY A 4 22.69 0.35 -0.32
C GLY A 4 22.81 1.82 -0.70
N ILE A 5 23.68 2.61 -0.08
CA ILE A 5 23.94 4.01 -0.44
C ILE A 5 25.43 4.23 -0.69
N ASP A 6 25.77 4.66 -1.91
CA ASP A 6 27.04 5.32 -2.19
C ASP A 6 26.94 6.78 -1.74
N VAL A 7 27.42 7.05 -0.53
CA VAL A 7 27.25 8.37 0.12
C VAL A 7 27.86 9.50 -0.71
N VAL A 8 28.99 9.26 -1.37
CA VAL A 8 29.69 10.31 -2.14
C VAL A 8 28.92 10.62 -3.42
N ALA A 9 28.62 9.59 -4.21
CA ALA A 9 27.96 9.78 -5.50
C ALA A 9 26.52 10.29 -5.33
N VAL A 10 25.77 9.74 -4.35
CA VAL A 10 24.41 10.19 -4.06
C VAL A 10 24.38 11.61 -3.51
N SER A 11 25.35 12.02 -2.68
CA SER A 11 25.44 13.40 -2.20
C SER A 11 25.66 14.38 -3.34
N SER A 12 26.60 14.09 -4.23
CA SER A 12 26.84 14.92 -5.41
C SER A 12 25.63 15.02 -6.33
N TRP A 13 24.91 13.89 -6.51
CA TRP A 13 23.70 13.87 -7.30
C TRP A 13 22.58 14.71 -6.67
N LEU A 14 22.41 14.63 -5.34
CA LEU A 14 21.40 15.42 -4.60
C LEU A 14 21.65 16.92 -4.76
N GLU A 15 22.89 17.39 -4.59
CA GLU A 15 23.24 18.81 -4.76
C GLU A 15 22.97 19.32 -6.17
N SER A 16 23.12 18.45 -7.17
CA SER A 16 22.96 18.82 -8.57
C SER A 16 21.52 18.75 -9.08
N ASN A 17 20.65 17.95 -8.45
CA ASN A 17 19.34 17.58 -8.98
C ASN A 17 18.15 17.84 -8.06
N VAL A 18 18.38 18.21 -6.78
CA VAL A 18 17.32 18.45 -5.81
C VAL A 18 17.42 19.89 -5.28
N ASP A 19 16.43 20.70 -5.59
CA ASP A 19 16.42 22.10 -5.20
C ASP A 19 16.57 22.29 -3.68
N GLY A 20 17.60 23.04 -3.31
CA GLY A 20 17.92 23.38 -1.92
C GLY A 20 18.52 22.22 -1.13
N ALA A 21 18.98 21.16 -1.76
CA ALA A 21 19.80 20.15 -1.11
C ALA A 21 21.24 20.67 -0.91
N ILE A 22 21.72 20.64 0.33
CA ILE A 22 23.05 21.19 0.71
C ILE A 22 23.83 20.13 1.49
N ALA A 23 25.00 19.73 0.97
CA ALA A 23 25.90 18.80 1.65
C ALA A 23 26.58 19.47 2.88
N PRO A 24 27.07 18.67 3.86
CA PRO A 24 27.04 17.20 3.91
C PRO A 24 25.66 16.63 4.26
N PHE A 25 25.39 15.43 3.74
CA PHE A 25 24.14 14.71 4.05
C PHE A 25 24.38 13.57 5.04
N THR A 26 23.37 13.32 5.88
CA THR A 26 23.28 12.09 6.66
C THR A 26 22.15 11.22 6.10
N PHE A 27 22.33 9.90 6.15
CA PHE A 27 21.37 8.93 5.64
C PHE A 27 21.01 7.95 6.76
N GLU A 28 19.73 7.72 6.97
CA GLU A 28 19.20 6.79 7.96
C GLU A 28 18.18 5.89 7.28
N LEU A 29 18.35 4.55 7.35
CA LEU A 29 17.37 3.60 6.85
C LEU A 29 16.15 3.63 7.78
N ILE A 30 14.98 4.05 7.26
CA ILE A 30 13.74 4.17 8.03
C ILE A 30 12.73 3.08 7.70
N ALA A 31 12.81 2.47 6.51
CA ALA A 31 12.03 1.31 6.13
C ALA A 31 12.79 0.46 5.11
N GLY A 32 12.71 -0.87 5.28
CA GLY A 32 13.38 -1.81 4.38
C GLY A 32 13.16 -3.25 4.81
N GLY A 33 13.54 -4.18 3.93
CA GLY A 33 13.53 -5.62 4.19
C GLY A 33 12.83 -6.42 3.10
N ARG A 34 11.52 -6.33 2.95
CA ARG A 34 10.75 -7.15 1.98
C ARG A 34 10.43 -6.43 0.68
N SER A 35 10.44 -5.10 0.71
CA SER A 35 10.10 -4.21 -0.39
C SER A 35 11.25 -3.21 -0.62
N ASN A 36 10.96 -2.02 -1.14
CA ASN A 36 11.92 -0.98 -1.40
C ASN A 36 12.64 -0.50 -0.12
N LEU A 37 13.90 -0.10 -0.24
CA LEU A 37 14.64 0.56 0.84
C LEU A 37 14.32 2.05 0.84
N THR A 38 13.95 2.56 2.01
CA THR A 38 13.58 3.97 2.20
C THR A 38 14.48 4.60 3.25
N TYR A 39 15.13 5.70 2.89
CA TYR A 39 16.08 6.40 3.72
C TYR A 39 15.60 7.82 4.01
N LYS A 40 15.73 8.23 5.27
CA LYS A 40 15.70 9.63 5.64
C LYS A 40 17.05 10.25 5.29
N VAL A 41 17.02 11.37 4.60
CA VAL A 41 18.21 12.14 4.23
C VAL A 41 18.11 13.51 4.89
N VAL A 42 19.17 13.95 5.56
CA VAL A 42 19.20 15.28 6.21
C VAL A 42 20.39 16.04 5.68
N GLY A 43 20.15 17.21 5.10
CA GLY A 43 21.17 18.13 4.62
C GLY A 43 21.81 18.99 5.72
N ALA A 44 22.87 19.71 5.40
CA ALA A 44 23.62 20.55 6.33
C ALA A 44 22.78 21.67 6.97
N ASP A 45 21.76 22.13 6.28
CA ASP A 45 20.80 23.15 6.77
C ASP A 45 19.64 22.57 7.57
N GLY A 46 19.63 21.26 7.83
CA GLY A 46 18.57 20.56 8.56
C GLY A 46 17.36 20.18 7.70
N ARG A 47 17.33 20.50 6.42
CA ARG A 47 16.26 20.02 5.51
C ARG A 47 16.24 18.51 5.43
N ARG A 48 15.04 17.96 5.41
CA ARG A 48 14.80 16.52 5.39
C ARG A 48 14.19 16.12 4.05
N PHE A 49 14.69 14.99 3.52
CA PHE A 49 14.22 14.36 2.31
C PHE A 49 14.03 12.86 2.56
N VAL A 50 13.34 12.20 1.66
CA VAL A 50 13.24 10.73 1.62
C VAL A 50 13.82 10.25 0.30
N LEU A 51 14.77 9.31 0.36
CA LEU A 51 15.30 8.60 -0.80
C LEU A 51 14.75 7.17 -0.79
N ARG A 52 14.14 6.75 -1.91
CA ARG A 52 13.62 5.39 -2.08
C ARG A 52 14.30 4.70 -3.26
N ARG A 53 14.72 3.45 -3.05
CA ARG A 53 15.38 2.62 -4.04
C ARG A 53 14.91 1.16 -3.94
N PRO A 54 15.13 0.33 -4.99
CA PRO A 54 14.89 -1.12 -4.90
C PRO A 54 15.70 -1.79 -3.79
N PRO A 55 15.26 -2.95 -3.30
CA PRO A 55 16.03 -3.73 -2.33
C PRO A 55 17.38 -4.19 -2.92
N LEU A 56 18.28 -4.63 -2.04
CA LEU A 56 19.56 -5.19 -2.43
C LEU A 56 19.38 -6.67 -2.83
N GLY A 57 19.85 -7.02 -4.02
CA GLY A 57 19.80 -8.38 -4.53
C GLY A 57 19.15 -8.47 -5.92
N HIS A 58 19.08 -9.68 -6.46
CA HIS A 58 18.45 -9.93 -7.75
C HIS A 58 16.92 -9.78 -7.63
N VAL A 59 16.41 -8.63 -8.07
CA VAL A 59 15.00 -8.34 -8.13
C VAL A 59 14.56 -8.38 -9.59
N LEU A 60 13.38 -8.94 -9.86
CA LEU A 60 12.77 -8.81 -11.18
C LEU A 60 12.59 -7.32 -11.50
N ALA A 61 13.18 -6.85 -12.60
CA ALA A 61 13.20 -5.44 -12.98
C ALA A 61 11.82 -4.76 -13.06
N THR A 62 10.74 -5.56 -13.15
CA THR A 62 9.36 -5.07 -13.20
C THR A 62 8.69 -4.96 -11.84
N ALA A 63 9.32 -5.43 -10.74
CA ALA A 63 8.71 -5.48 -9.42
C ALA A 63 8.92 -4.21 -8.59
N HIS A 64 9.94 -3.40 -8.92
CA HIS A 64 10.34 -2.21 -8.16
C HIS A 64 10.71 -1.07 -9.12
N ASP A 65 9.71 -0.56 -9.85
CA ASP A 65 9.89 0.48 -10.86
C ASP A 65 9.85 1.88 -10.21
N MET A 66 11.02 2.39 -9.89
CA MET A 66 11.20 3.71 -9.26
C MET A 66 10.71 4.85 -10.15
N ALA A 67 10.84 4.72 -11.47
CA ALA A 67 10.36 5.73 -12.40
C ALA A 67 8.83 5.79 -12.41
N ARG A 68 8.19 4.64 -12.34
CA ARG A 68 6.73 4.53 -12.28
C ARG A 68 6.18 5.11 -10.97
N GLU A 69 6.76 4.76 -9.81
CA GLU A 69 6.36 5.33 -8.52
C GLU A 69 6.54 6.85 -8.50
N HIS A 70 7.69 7.35 -8.94
CA HIS A 70 7.95 8.79 -9.03
C HIS A 70 6.94 9.50 -9.95
N ARG A 71 6.64 8.93 -11.13
CA ARG A 71 5.64 9.48 -12.06
C ARG A 71 4.26 9.59 -11.41
N ILE A 72 3.84 8.57 -10.67
CA ILE A 72 2.54 8.56 -9.98
C ILE A 72 2.51 9.65 -8.91
N ILE A 73 3.51 9.70 -8.03
CA ILE A 73 3.58 10.69 -6.95
C ILE A 73 3.63 12.11 -7.54
N ALA A 74 4.41 12.34 -8.60
CA ALA A 74 4.49 13.63 -9.25
C ALA A 74 3.14 14.06 -9.85
N ALA A 75 2.43 13.16 -10.50
CA ALA A 75 1.13 13.42 -11.10
C ALA A 75 0.04 13.68 -10.03
N VAL A 76 -0.07 12.82 -9.02
CA VAL A 76 -1.03 12.97 -7.92
C VAL A 76 -0.73 14.22 -7.09
N GLY A 77 0.54 14.57 -6.92
CA GLY A 77 0.99 15.78 -6.22
C GLY A 77 0.56 17.10 -6.86
N THR A 78 0.00 17.08 -8.07
CA THR A 78 -0.64 18.27 -8.71
C THR A 78 -2.10 18.47 -8.32
N THR A 79 -2.65 17.57 -7.51
CA THR A 79 -4.05 17.54 -7.07
C THR A 79 -4.19 17.90 -5.58
N SER A 80 -5.40 17.80 -5.03
CA SER A 80 -5.66 18.00 -3.59
C SER A 80 -5.22 16.80 -2.73
N VAL A 81 -4.95 15.63 -3.34
CA VAL A 81 -4.57 14.42 -2.60
C VAL A 81 -3.22 14.63 -1.91
N PRO A 82 -3.14 14.46 -0.58
CA PRO A 82 -1.90 14.67 0.15
C PRO A 82 -0.88 13.56 -0.18
N VAL A 83 0.23 13.94 -0.81
CA VAL A 83 1.36 13.06 -1.11
C VAL A 83 2.67 13.79 -0.87
N PRO A 84 3.79 13.11 -0.59
CA PRO A 84 5.10 13.74 -0.60
C PRO A 84 5.38 14.36 -1.98
N ARG A 85 6.00 15.54 -2.04
CA ARG A 85 6.40 16.13 -3.32
C ARG A 85 7.51 15.30 -3.95
N ALA A 86 7.36 14.91 -5.21
CA ALA A 86 8.44 14.35 -6.00
C ALA A 86 9.51 15.44 -6.25
N LEU A 87 10.76 15.16 -5.90
CA LEU A 87 11.85 16.15 -5.96
C LEU A 87 12.91 15.80 -6.99
N GLY A 88 13.12 14.52 -7.27
CA GLY A 88 14.09 14.09 -8.27
C GLY A 88 14.04 12.59 -8.53
N LEU A 89 14.43 12.20 -9.74
CA LEU A 89 14.50 10.80 -10.18
C LEU A 89 15.88 10.56 -10.81
N CYS A 90 16.61 9.58 -10.29
CA CYS A 90 17.86 9.11 -10.85
C CYS A 90 17.65 7.79 -11.60
N LEU A 91 17.86 7.79 -12.90
CA LEU A 91 17.81 6.61 -13.77
C LEU A 91 19.21 6.09 -14.16
N ASP A 92 20.26 6.74 -13.65
CA ASP A 92 21.64 6.32 -13.84
C ASP A 92 22.04 5.40 -12.68
N ASP A 93 22.10 4.10 -12.95
CA ASP A 93 22.46 3.08 -11.97
C ASP A 93 23.93 3.16 -11.55
N SER A 94 24.80 3.85 -12.32
CA SER A 94 26.19 4.08 -11.94
C SER A 94 26.35 4.97 -10.70
N VAL A 95 25.33 5.78 -10.35
CA VAL A 95 25.34 6.66 -9.18
C VAL A 95 25.18 5.87 -7.87
N ASN A 96 24.31 4.87 -7.85
CA ASN A 96 23.96 4.15 -6.59
C ASN A 96 23.74 2.64 -6.78
N GLY A 97 24.18 2.08 -7.92
CA GLY A 97 23.97 0.65 -8.24
C GLY A 97 22.53 0.27 -8.56
N ALA A 98 21.60 1.23 -8.55
CA ALA A 98 20.20 1.07 -8.97
C ALA A 98 19.52 2.44 -9.08
N ASN A 99 18.46 2.51 -9.88
CA ASN A 99 17.59 3.68 -9.94
C ASN A 99 17.04 4.03 -8.57
N PHE A 100 16.83 5.31 -8.31
CA PHE A 100 16.18 5.79 -7.08
C PHE A 100 15.43 7.08 -7.34
N TYR A 101 14.52 7.42 -6.44
CA TYR A 101 13.90 8.73 -6.45
C TYR A 101 13.96 9.40 -5.08
N VAL A 102 13.81 10.72 -5.09
CA VAL A 102 13.81 11.57 -3.90
C VAL A 102 12.49 12.29 -3.81
N MET A 103 11.92 12.33 -2.61
CA MET A 103 10.69 13.05 -2.31
C MET A 103 10.86 13.89 -1.04
N SER A 104 9.94 14.83 -0.81
CA SER A 104 9.94 15.64 0.41
C SER A 104 9.67 14.77 1.63
N TRP A 105 10.28 15.15 2.76
CA TRP A 105 9.87 14.65 4.05
C TRP A 105 8.51 15.22 4.43
N VAL A 106 7.64 14.39 4.96
CA VAL A 106 6.35 14.77 5.56
C VAL A 106 6.35 14.29 7.00
N ASP A 107 5.99 15.16 7.93
CA ASP A 107 5.85 14.79 9.33
C ASP A 107 4.51 14.08 9.56
N GLY A 108 4.49 13.06 10.40
CA GLY A 108 3.33 12.28 10.72
C GLY A 108 3.70 10.89 11.25
N VAL A 109 2.69 10.14 11.66
CA VAL A 109 2.83 8.79 12.20
C VAL A 109 2.07 7.82 11.32
N VAL A 110 2.70 6.70 10.99
CA VAL A 110 2.01 5.56 10.35
C VAL A 110 1.26 4.78 11.43
N LEU A 111 -0.06 4.75 11.34
CA LEU A 111 -0.91 4.01 12.28
C LEU A 111 -1.12 2.59 11.74
N ASP A 112 -0.13 1.72 11.93
CA ASP A 112 -0.13 0.34 11.42
C ASP A 112 -0.47 -0.72 12.48
N SER A 113 -0.74 -0.33 13.71
CA SER A 113 -1.07 -1.24 14.81
C SER A 113 -1.89 -0.54 15.89
N ALA A 114 -2.54 -1.33 16.76
CA ALA A 114 -3.28 -0.81 17.90
C ALA A 114 -2.37 0.01 18.84
N ASP A 115 -1.13 -0.44 19.05
CA ASP A 115 -0.18 0.29 19.90
C ASP A 115 0.16 1.68 19.32
N LYS A 116 0.32 1.77 17.99
CA LYS A 116 0.56 3.07 17.35
C LYS A 116 -0.69 3.96 17.30
N ALA A 117 -1.88 3.37 17.32
CA ALA A 117 -3.13 4.13 17.46
C ALA A 117 -3.23 4.85 18.80
N GLU A 118 -2.49 4.42 19.84
CA GLU A 118 -2.44 5.10 21.13
C GLU A 118 -1.74 6.47 21.05
N LEU A 119 -0.94 6.71 20.01
CA LEU A 119 -0.35 8.04 19.74
C LEU A 119 -1.38 9.06 19.23
N LEU A 120 -2.56 8.61 18.85
CA LEU A 120 -3.68 9.44 18.42
C LEU A 120 -4.74 9.46 19.52
N ASP A 121 -5.03 10.64 20.06
CA ASP A 121 -6.06 10.83 21.08
C ASP A 121 -7.40 10.26 20.64
N VAL A 122 -8.11 9.60 21.56
CA VAL A 122 -9.38 8.92 21.24
C VAL A 122 -10.40 9.81 20.50
N PRO A 123 -10.61 11.10 20.89
CA PRO A 123 -11.52 11.98 20.14
C PRO A 123 -11.10 12.28 18.71
N LEU A 124 -9.83 12.09 18.35
CA LEU A 124 -9.29 12.34 17.00
C LEU A 124 -9.34 11.08 16.10
N ARG A 125 -9.59 9.89 16.65
CA ARG A 125 -9.59 8.62 15.88
C ARG A 125 -10.69 8.56 14.84
N ARG A 126 -11.93 8.98 15.19
CA ARG A 126 -13.02 9.09 14.21
C ARG A 126 -12.72 10.14 13.13
N PRO A 127 -12.34 11.39 13.45
CA PRO A 127 -11.91 12.37 12.44
C PRO A 127 -10.81 11.88 11.51
N ALA A 128 -9.81 11.17 12.03
CA ALA A 128 -8.71 10.63 11.22
C ALA A 128 -9.22 9.56 10.21
N ALA A 129 -10.08 8.67 10.65
CA ALA A 129 -10.68 7.64 9.80
C ALA A 129 -11.61 8.25 8.73
N GLU A 130 -12.40 9.25 9.11
CA GLU A 130 -13.25 9.96 8.17
C GLU A 130 -12.42 10.70 7.13
N HIS A 131 -11.32 11.35 7.54
CA HIS A 131 -10.42 12.01 6.60
C HIS A 131 -9.66 11.01 5.71
N LEU A 132 -9.34 9.80 6.21
CA LEU A 132 -8.79 8.72 5.38
C LEU A 132 -9.72 8.41 4.20
N ILE A 133 -11.03 8.30 4.45
CA ILE A 133 -12.04 8.06 3.40
C ILE A 133 -12.19 9.27 2.47
N ASP A 134 -12.15 10.49 3.00
CA ASP A 134 -12.23 11.70 2.17
C ASP A 134 -11.05 11.77 1.19
N VAL A 135 -9.83 11.48 1.66
CA VAL A 135 -8.63 11.41 0.81
C VAL A 135 -8.75 10.29 -0.25
N LEU A 136 -9.34 9.14 0.10
CA LEU A 136 -9.61 8.09 -0.90
C LEU A 136 -10.61 8.57 -1.95
N ALA A 137 -11.66 9.26 -1.54
CA ALA A 137 -12.65 9.82 -2.46
C ALA A 137 -12.03 10.88 -3.38
N GLU A 138 -11.15 11.75 -2.85
CA GLU A 138 -10.39 12.72 -3.63
C GLU A 138 -9.47 12.01 -4.66
N LEU A 139 -8.75 10.97 -4.26
CA LEU A 139 -7.91 10.17 -5.16
C LEU A 139 -8.72 9.57 -6.30
N HIS A 140 -9.89 9.01 -5.99
CA HIS A 140 -10.78 8.41 -6.98
C HIS A 140 -11.55 9.43 -7.85
N ALA A 141 -11.51 10.71 -7.50
CA ALA A 141 -12.04 11.80 -8.30
C ALA A 141 -11.04 12.41 -9.28
N VAL A 142 -9.74 12.04 -9.16
CA VAL A 142 -8.70 12.56 -10.06
C VAL A 142 -8.96 12.11 -11.49
N ASP A 143 -9.00 13.07 -12.41
CA ASP A 143 -9.02 12.78 -13.85
C ASP A 143 -7.66 12.22 -14.29
N VAL A 144 -7.64 10.92 -14.57
CA VAL A 144 -6.41 10.18 -14.91
C VAL A 144 -5.73 10.69 -16.18
N ASP A 145 -6.50 11.24 -17.12
CA ASP A 145 -5.96 11.80 -18.37
C ASP A 145 -5.39 13.19 -18.14
N ALA A 146 -6.08 14.02 -17.37
CA ALA A 146 -5.65 15.39 -17.06
C ALA A 146 -4.31 15.40 -16.28
N VAL A 147 -4.08 14.41 -15.42
CA VAL A 147 -2.79 14.30 -14.68
C VAL A 147 -1.72 13.47 -15.42
N GLY A 148 -2.01 13.01 -16.64
CA GLY A 148 -1.05 12.28 -17.47
C GLY A 148 -0.80 10.83 -17.04
N LEU A 149 -1.77 10.18 -16.38
CA LEU A 149 -1.72 8.77 -15.96
C LEU A 149 -2.65 7.85 -16.77
N GLY A 150 -3.28 8.35 -17.82
CA GLY A 150 -4.26 7.59 -18.62
C GLY A 150 -3.73 6.32 -19.28
N ASP A 151 -2.42 6.20 -19.47
CA ASP A 151 -1.70 5.05 -20.01
C ASP A 151 -1.08 4.13 -18.93
N LEU A 152 -1.28 4.42 -17.64
CA LEU A 152 -0.66 3.70 -16.52
C LEU A 152 -1.02 2.20 -16.56
N ALA A 153 -2.25 1.86 -17.00
CA ALA A 153 -2.74 0.49 -17.16
C ALA A 153 -3.95 0.43 -18.12
N ARG A 154 -4.37 -0.79 -18.47
CA ARG A 154 -5.62 -1.01 -19.22
C ARG A 154 -6.81 -0.61 -18.35
N ARG A 155 -7.76 0.13 -18.94
CA ARG A 155 -8.90 0.75 -18.23
C ARG A 155 -10.03 -0.23 -17.87
N GLY A 156 -10.32 -1.24 -18.70
CA GLY A 156 -11.43 -2.16 -18.47
C GLY A 156 -11.00 -3.53 -17.97
N GLY A 157 -11.96 -4.29 -17.40
CA GLY A 157 -11.76 -5.66 -16.93
C GLY A 157 -10.74 -5.75 -15.77
N TYR A 158 -10.81 -4.83 -14.82
CA TYR A 158 -9.84 -4.79 -13.72
C TYR A 158 -9.90 -6.08 -12.88
N ILE A 159 -11.08 -6.47 -12.42
CA ILE A 159 -11.24 -7.63 -11.54
C ILE A 159 -10.85 -8.93 -12.25
N GLU A 160 -11.26 -9.12 -13.50
CA GLU A 160 -10.93 -10.33 -14.27
C GLU A 160 -9.42 -10.49 -14.44
N ARG A 161 -8.72 -9.37 -14.73
CA ARG A 161 -7.25 -9.39 -14.82
C ARG A 161 -6.58 -9.71 -13.48
N GLN A 162 -7.11 -9.17 -12.38
CA GLN A 162 -6.60 -9.43 -11.04
C GLN A 162 -6.85 -10.88 -10.62
N LEU A 163 -8.05 -11.42 -10.85
CA LEU A 163 -8.36 -12.81 -10.58
C LEU A 163 -7.40 -13.74 -11.35
N LYS A 164 -7.22 -13.50 -12.66
CA LYS A 164 -6.28 -14.28 -13.47
C LYS A 164 -4.84 -14.20 -12.96
N ARG A 165 -4.35 -12.96 -12.65
CA ARG A 165 -2.99 -12.73 -12.16
C ARG A 165 -2.73 -13.48 -10.87
N TRP A 166 -3.62 -13.33 -9.90
CA TRP A 166 -3.43 -13.90 -8.56
C TRP A 166 -3.69 -15.41 -8.52
N SER A 167 -4.60 -15.94 -9.37
CA SER A 167 -4.72 -17.39 -9.54
C SER A 167 -3.44 -18.00 -10.11
N THR A 168 -2.82 -17.35 -11.12
CA THR A 168 -1.52 -17.80 -11.63
C THR A 168 -0.44 -17.73 -10.55
N GLN A 169 -0.44 -16.66 -9.73
CA GLN A 169 0.49 -16.52 -8.61
C GLN A 169 0.29 -17.64 -7.57
N TRP A 170 -0.96 -17.97 -7.25
CA TRP A 170 -1.31 -19.08 -6.35
C TRP A 170 -0.70 -20.40 -6.83
N GLU A 171 -0.98 -20.78 -8.07
CA GLU A 171 -0.45 -22.04 -8.65
C GLU A 171 1.08 -22.09 -8.64
N ASN A 172 1.75 -20.94 -8.82
CA ASN A 172 3.21 -20.87 -8.85
C ASN A 172 3.86 -20.85 -7.46
N SER A 173 3.12 -20.50 -6.41
CA SER A 173 3.72 -20.27 -5.09
C SER A 173 3.09 -21.06 -3.94
N LYS A 174 1.98 -21.78 -4.17
CA LYS A 174 1.36 -22.60 -3.11
C LYS A 174 2.32 -23.66 -2.61
N THR A 175 2.40 -23.81 -1.29
CA THR A 175 3.19 -24.86 -0.63
C THR A 175 2.34 -26.04 -0.18
N ARG A 176 1.01 -25.88 -0.29
CA ARG A 176 -0.01 -26.84 0.14
C ARG A 176 -1.35 -26.57 -0.55
N GLU A 177 -2.26 -27.52 -0.44
CA GLU A 177 -3.63 -27.32 -0.90
C GLU A 177 -4.44 -26.58 0.19
N LEU A 178 -5.15 -25.53 -0.23
CA LEU A 178 -6.13 -24.78 0.57
C LEU A 178 -7.44 -24.69 -0.22
N PRO A 179 -8.36 -25.65 -0.06
CA PRO A 179 -9.60 -25.72 -0.83
C PRO A 179 -10.47 -24.45 -0.75
N GLU A 180 -10.33 -23.69 0.33
CA GLU A 180 -10.99 -22.40 0.51
C GLU A 180 -10.56 -21.40 -0.55
N ILE A 181 -9.28 -21.36 -0.91
CA ILE A 181 -8.74 -20.45 -1.95
C ILE A 181 -9.39 -20.76 -3.31
N ASP A 182 -9.49 -22.04 -3.65
CA ASP A 182 -10.06 -22.49 -4.93
C ASP A 182 -11.57 -22.24 -4.99
N GLU A 183 -12.29 -22.50 -3.90
CA GLU A 183 -13.73 -22.21 -3.82
C GLU A 183 -14.02 -20.71 -3.90
N VAL A 184 -13.21 -19.88 -3.23
CA VAL A 184 -13.38 -18.41 -3.26
C VAL A 184 -13.17 -17.89 -4.68
N VAL A 185 -12.08 -18.26 -5.36
CA VAL A 185 -11.84 -17.76 -6.73
C VAL A 185 -12.90 -18.23 -7.70
N ARG A 186 -13.41 -19.47 -7.55
CA ARG A 186 -14.50 -19.99 -8.36
C ARG A 186 -15.76 -19.13 -8.21
N ARG A 187 -16.15 -18.77 -6.98
CA ARG A 187 -17.31 -17.92 -6.71
C ARG A 187 -17.11 -16.49 -7.20
N LEU A 188 -15.96 -15.89 -6.90
CA LEU A 188 -15.63 -14.54 -7.38
C LEU A 188 -15.68 -14.47 -8.91
N SER A 189 -15.17 -15.50 -9.60
CA SER A 189 -15.17 -15.54 -11.08
C SER A 189 -16.55 -15.71 -11.69
N SER A 190 -17.51 -16.30 -10.95
CA SER A 190 -18.88 -16.48 -11.45
C SER A 190 -19.80 -15.27 -11.22
N HIS A 191 -19.37 -14.27 -10.44
CA HIS A 191 -20.18 -13.12 -10.07
C HIS A 191 -19.37 -11.80 -10.11
N VAL A 192 -18.54 -11.64 -11.15
CA VAL A 192 -17.76 -10.39 -11.31
C VAL A 192 -18.71 -9.22 -11.49
N PRO A 193 -18.65 -8.19 -10.62
CA PRO A 193 -19.49 -7.01 -10.76
C PRO A 193 -19.05 -6.14 -11.94
N ASP A 194 -19.98 -5.36 -12.47
CA ASP A 194 -19.66 -4.33 -13.46
C ASP A 194 -18.71 -3.28 -12.87
N GLN A 195 -17.64 -2.97 -13.59
CA GLN A 195 -16.66 -1.98 -13.17
C GLN A 195 -17.28 -0.59 -13.08
N GLN A 196 -17.19 0.08 -11.92
CA GLN A 196 -17.80 1.39 -11.66
C GLN A 196 -16.96 2.60 -12.15
N GLY A 197 -16.20 2.42 -13.19
CA GLY A 197 -15.37 3.47 -13.77
C GLY A 197 -13.89 3.12 -13.71
N VAL A 198 -13.06 4.11 -14.02
CA VAL A 198 -11.60 4.00 -14.05
C VAL A 198 -11.02 5.08 -13.17
N VAL A 199 -10.38 4.68 -12.09
CA VAL A 199 -9.75 5.60 -11.14
C VAL A 199 -8.27 5.25 -10.95
N ILE A 200 -7.51 6.13 -10.32
CA ILE A 200 -6.22 5.80 -9.75
C ILE A 200 -6.50 4.92 -8.53
N ALA A 201 -6.37 3.60 -8.69
CA ALA A 201 -6.47 2.65 -7.60
C ALA A 201 -5.10 2.50 -6.92
N HIS A 202 -5.02 2.80 -5.64
CA HIS A 202 -3.78 2.70 -4.85
C HIS A 202 -3.30 1.25 -4.74
N GLY A 203 -4.22 0.32 -4.57
CA GLY A 203 -3.95 -1.11 -4.49
C GLY A 203 -3.53 -1.63 -3.12
N ASP A 204 -3.14 -0.74 -2.19
CA ASP A 204 -2.82 -1.06 -0.77
C ASP A 204 -3.23 0.11 0.15
N TYR A 205 -4.44 0.67 -0.05
CA TYR A 205 -4.92 1.83 0.70
C TYR A 205 -5.36 1.45 2.11
N ARG A 206 -4.66 1.97 3.12
CA ARG A 206 -4.92 1.73 4.54
C ARG A 206 -4.13 2.69 5.42
N PHE A 207 -4.44 2.81 6.72
CA PHE A 207 -3.68 3.63 7.66
C PHE A 207 -2.18 3.31 7.67
N GLY A 208 -1.81 2.03 7.51
CA GLY A 208 -0.41 1.61 7.47
C GLY A 208 0.39 2.14 6.29
N ASN A 209 -0.29 2.72 5.28
CA ASN A 209 0.33 3.39 4.13
C ASN A 209 -0.01 4.88 4.07
N CYS A 210 -0.40 5.47 5.21
CA CYS A 210 -0.64 6.89 5.34
C CYS A 210 0.12 7.47 6.53
N LEU A 211 0.70 8.65 6.36
CA LEU A 211 1.15 9.47 7.48
C LEU A 211 -0.04 10.22 8.06
N THR A 212 -0.27 10.06 9.35
CA THR A 212 -1.31 10.78 10.09
C THR A 212 -0.67 11.87 10.94
N ASP A 213 -1.14 13.10 10.79
CA ASP A 213 -0.87 14.16 11.78
C ASP A 213 -1.73 13.88 13.01
N VAL A 214 -1.10 13.31 14.03
CA VAL A 214 -1.79 12.90 15.27
C VAL A 214 -2.27 14.09 16.12
N SER A 215 -1.76 15.29 15.86
CA SER A 215 -2.17 16.50 16.60
C SER A 215 -3.56 17.01 16.22
N VAL A 216 -4.00 16.70 15.01
CA VAL A 216 -5.28 17.16 14.45
C VAL A 216 -6.14 16.02 13.88
N GLY A 217 -5.64 14.78 13.89
CA GLY A 217 -6.35 13.62 13.34
C GLY A 217 -6.60 13.72 11.82
N ARG A 218 -5.57 14.04 11.04
CA ARG A 218 -5.68 14.16 9.58
C ARG A 218 -4.57 13.40 8.86
N ILE A 219 -4.91 12.87 7.68
CA ILE A 219 -3.91 12.28 6.78
C ILE A 219 -3.03 13.40 6.23
N ALA A 220 -1.74 13.30 6.49
CA ALA A 220 -0.72 14.23 6.03
C ALA A 220 -0.10 13.81 4.69
N ALA A 221 -0.01 12.51 4.43
CA ALA A 221 0.42 11.99 3.13
C ALA A 221 0.00 10.53 2.92
N VAL A 222 -0.33 10.18 1.69
CA VAL A 222 -0.48 8.79 1.21
C VAL A 222 0.87 8.32 0.67
N LEU A 223 1.29 7.13 1.08
CA LEU A 223 2.58 6.52 0.79
C LEU A 223 2.41 5.19 0.05
N ASP A 224 3.52 4.64 -0.46
CA ASP A 224 3.63 3.29 -1.00
C ASP A 224 2.80 3.00 -2.25
N TRP A 225 3.18 3.67 -3.34
CA TRP A 225 2.48 3.65 -4.63
C TRP A 225 2.91 2.48 -5.55
N GLU A 226 3.66 1.49 -5.04
CA GLU A 226 4.20 0.39 -5.85
C GLU A 226 3.10 -0.49 -6.51
N LEU A 227 1.94 -0.64 -5.86
CA LEU A 227 0.80 -1.40 -6.36
C LEU A 227 -0.24 -0.55 -7.11
N CYS A 228 -0.02 0.76 -7.20
CA CYS A 228 -0.95 1.68 -7.84
C CYS A 228 -1.18 1.32 -9.32
N THR A 229 -2.42 1.46 -9.78
CA THR A 229 -2.84 1.13 -11.15
C THR A 229 -4.11 1.89 -11.52
N LEU A 230 -4.57 1.73 -12.77
CA LEU A 230 -5.94 2.10 -13.12
C LEU A 230 -6.87 0.93 -12.82
N GLY A 231 -7.91 1.19 -12.02
CA GLY A 231 -8.78 0.13 -11.53
C GLY A 231 -10.19 0.58 -11.15
N ASP A 232 -10.90 -0.33 -10.53
CA ASP A 232 -12.22 -0.10 -9.97
C ASP A 232 -12.11 0.59 -8.59
N PRO A 233 -12.86 1.64 -8.32
CA PRO A 233 -12.81 2.38 -7.05
C PRO A 233 -13.14 1.52 -5.84
N LEU A 234 -14.03 0.53 -5.95
CA LEU A 234 -14.39 -0.32 -4.82
C LEU A 234 -13.27 -1.29 -4.42
N ALA A 235 -12.24 -1.46 -5.27
CA ALA A 235 -11.10 -2.33 -4.94
C ALA A 235 -10.31 -1.79 -3.74
N ASP A 236 -10.05 -0.48 -3.66
CA ASP A 236 -9.37 0.11 -2.51
C ASP A 236 -10.27 0.18 -1.27
N LEU A 237 -11.55 0.48 -1.46
CA LEU A 237 -12.52 0.47 -0.37
C LEU A 237 -12.64 -0.92 0.24
N GLY A 238 -12.79 -1.98 -0.57
CA GLY A 238 -12.82 -3.37 -0.11
C GLY A 238 -11.51 -3.82 0.52
N TYR A 239 -10.37 -3.34 0.02
CA TYR A 239 -9.07 -3.62 0.62
C TYR A 239 -8.92 -3.00 2.01
N LEU A 240 -9.35 -1.75 2.18
CA LEU A 240 -9.39 -1.10 3.49
C LEU A 240 -10.20 -1.92 4.50
N GLY A 241 -11.34 -2.51 4.08
CA GLY A 241 -12.18 -3.34 4.92
C GLY A 241 -11.50 -4.59 5.48
N VAL A 242 -10.43 -5.08 4.86
CA VAL A 242 -9.64 -6.20 5.40
C VAL A 242 -8.84 -5.78 6.63
N TYR A 243 -8.41 -4.52 6.68
CA TYR A 243 -7.64 -3.93 7.78
C TYR A 243 -8.51 -3.11 8.73
N TRP A 244 -9.82 -3.38 8.75
CA TRP A 244 -10.77 -2.69 9.62
C TRP A 244 -11.51 -3.72 10.47
N SER A 245 -11.43 -3.54 11.78
CA SER A 245 -12.11 -4.42 12.74
C SER A 245 -13.23 -3.65 13.41
N ASP A 246 -14.47 -4.16 13.26
CA ASP A 246 -15.61 -3.61 13.98
C ASP A 246 -15.63 -4.05 15.46
N GLY A 247 -14.55 -4.72 15.89
CA GLY A 247 -14.34 -5.15 17.27
C GLY A 247 -13.14 -6.08 17.46
N PRO A 248 -12.68 -6.30 18.70
CA PRO A 248 -11.45 -7.03 19.02
C PRO A 248 -11.39 -8.46 18.50
N SER A 249 -12.55 -9.12 18.31
CA SER A 249 -12.64 -10.52 17.86
C SER A 249 -12.37 -10.72 16.37
N ASN A 250 -12.46 -9.67 15.54
CA ASN A 250 -12.28 -9.75 14.09
C ASN A 250 -10.95 -9.19 13.61
N ALA A 251 -10.09 -8.72 14.52
CA ALA A 251 -8.85 -8.08 14.18
C ALA A 251 -7.89 -9.05 13.47
N LEU A 252 -7.49 -8.70 12.25
CA LEU A 252 -6.17 -9.08 11.74
C LEU A 252 -5.16 -8.34 12.62
N ARG A 253 -4.68 -8.94 13.69
CA ARG A 253 -3.87 -8.31 14.75
C ARG A 253 -2.63 -7.57 14.24
N ALA A 254 -2.20 -7.84 13.01
CA ALA A 254 -1.09 -7.17 12.38
C ALA A 254 -1.60 -6.14 11.34
N ASN A 255 -1.07 -4.93 11.40
CA ASN A 255 -1.33 -3.81 10.49
C ASN A 255 -2.74 -3.19 10.56
N ASP A 256 -3.46 -3.36 11.69
CA ASP A 256 -4.77 -2.76 11.93
C ASP A 256 -4.74 -1.94 13.23
N PRO A 257 -4.96 -0.61 13.17
CA PRO A 257 -5.00 0.25 14.36
C PRO A 257 -6.36 0.20 15.07
N THR A 258 -7.42 -0.28 14.42
CA THR A 258 -8.80 -0.11 14.89
C THR A 258 -9.17 -0.91 16.15
N PRO A 259 -8.48 -2.02 16.51
CA PRO A 259 -8.69 -2.67 17.81
C PRO A 259 -8.43 -1.78 19.04
N ALA A 260 -7.69 -0.68 18.89
CA ALA A 260 -7.51 0.32 19.95
C ALA A 260 -8.82 1.06 20.36
N GLY A 261 -9.89 0.88 19.57
CA GLY A 261 -11.18 1.53 19.79
C GLY A 261 -11.22 3.02 19.42
N GLY A 262 -12.42 3.61 19.48
CA GLY A 262 -12.63 5.03 19.14
C GLY A 262 -12.71 5.34 17.64
N PHE A 263 -12.46 4.38 16.78
CA PHE A 263 -12.67 4.48 15.34
C PHE A 263 -14.13 4.22 14.97
N PRO A 264 -14.63 4.76 13.84
CA PRO A 264 -15.96 4.41 13.33
C PRO A 264 -15.98 2.96 12.84
N THR A 265 -17.17 2.41 12.64
CA THR A 265 -17.31 1.10 11.99
C THR A 265 -16.89 1.17 10.51
N TYR A 266 -16.54 0.02 9.93
CA TYR A 266 -16.30 -0.05 8.49
C TYR A 266 -17.54 0.38 7.68
N GLY A 267 -18.74 0.01 8.15
CA GLY A 267 -20.00 0.45 7.56
C GLY A 267 -20.16 1.97 7.52
N ASP A 268 -19.82 2.68 8.62
CA ASP A 268 -19.81 4.17 8.65
C ASP A 268 -18.91 4.76 7.54
N LEU A 269 -17.75 4.12 7.29
CA LEU A 269 -16.81 4.56 6.27
C LEU A 269 -17.31 4.30 4.86
N VAL A 270 -17.92 3.15 4.61
CA VAL A 270 -18.56 2.81 3.33
C VAL A 270 -19.68 3.79 3.01
N GLU A 271 -20.54 4.10 3.99
CA GLU A 271 -21.59 5.11 3.83
C GLU A 271 -21.02 6.51 3.55
N ARG A 272 -19.94 6.89 4.27
CA ARG A 272 -19.27 8.17 4.03
C ARG A 272 -18.73 8.24 2.59
N TYR A 273 -18.05 7.19 2.14
CA TYR A 273 -17.54 7.10 0.77
C TYR A 273 -18.67 7.25 -0.26
N ALA A 274 -19.78 6.53 -0.09
CA ALA A 274 -20.94 6.63 -0.97
C ALA A 274 -21.51 8.04 -1.02
N ARG A 275 -21.67 8.71 0.13
CA ARG A 275 -22.17 10.09 0.19
C ARG A 275 -21.23 11.09 -0.50
N THR A 276 -19.91 10.92 -0.30
CA THR A 276 -18.91 11.86 -0.85
C THR A 276 -18.75 11.69 -2.36
N THR A 277 -18.82 10.46 -2.86
CA THR A 277 -18.53 10.15 -4.27
C THR A 277 -19.79 9.99 -5.13
N GLY A 278 -20.97 9.78 -4.52
CA GLY A 278 -22.20 9.41 -5.22
C GLY A 278 -22.19 8.00 -5.85
N ARG A 279 -21.19 7.16 -5.52
CA ARG A 279 -21.04 5.81 -6.10
C ARG A 279 -21.96 4.80 -5.39
N ASP A 280 -22.39 3.79 -6.12
CA ASP A 280 -23.05 2.63 -5.56
C ASP A 280 -22.00 1.74 -4.88
N VAL A 281 -22.16 1.53 -3.59
CA VAL A 281 -21.27 0.69 -2.76
C VAL A 281 -21.90 -0.65 -2.38
N SER A 282 -23.07 -0.99 -2.92
CA SER A 282 -23.80 -2.24 -2.61
C SER A 282 -22.96 -3.51 -2.87
N GLY A 283 -22.03 -3.42 -3.84
CA GLY A 283 -21.12 -4.51 -4.18
C GLY A 283 -19.85 -4.59 -3.34
N VAL A 284 -19.65 -3.76 -2.31
CA VAL A 284 -18.36 -3.66 -1.58
C VAL A 284 -17.94 -4.99 -0.94
N ASP A 285 -18.87 -5.82 -0.49
CA ASP A 285 -18.58 -7.13 0.10
C ASP A 285 -17.86 -8.07 -0.87
N TYR A 286 -18.15 -7.97 -2.19
CA TYR A 286 -17.39 -8.69 -3.21
C TYR A 286 -15.91 -8.30 -3.18
N TYR A 287 -15.61 -6.99 -3.09
CA TYR A 287 -14.23 -6.48 -3.08
C TYR A 287 -13.51 -6.77 -1.77
N VAL A 288 -14.22 -6.85 -0.64
CA VAL A 288 -13.66 -7.35 0.64
C VAL A 288 -13.25 -8.82 0.50
N ALA A 289 -14.13 -9.66 -0.05
CA ALA A 289 -13.84 -11.07 -0.30
C ALA A 289 -12.65 -11.25 -1.25
N PHE A 290 -12.65 -10.51 -2.37
CA PHE A 290 -11.55 -10.47 -3.32
C PHE A 290 -10.23 -10.05 -2.64
N SER A 291 -10.25 -9.03 -1.79
CA SER A 291 -9.06 -8.52 -1.11
C SER A 291 -8.52 -9.51 -0.07
N CYS A 292 -9.39 -10.18 0.69
CA CYS A 292 -8.99 -11.26 1.60
C CYS A 292 -8.34 -12.41 0.83
N TRP A 293 -8.94 -12.85 -0.28
CA TRP A 293 -8.40 -13.89 -1.14
C TRP A 293 -7.03 -13.50 -1.73
N ARG A 294 -6.91 -12.29 -2.28
CA ARG A 294 -5.65 -11.77 -2.80
C ARG A 294 -4.54 -11.75 -1.76
N LEU A 295 -4.87 -11.29 -0.54
CA LEU A 295 -3.91 -11.27 0.57
C LEU A 295 -3.52 -12.66 1.04
N ALA A 296 -4.43 -13.65 1.02
CA ALA A 296 -4.10 -15.04 1.30
C ALA A 296 -3.05 -15.56 0.32
N VAL A 297 -3.24 -15.31 -0.99
CA VAL A 297 -2.28 -15.68 -2.05
C VAL A 297 -0.92 -14.98 -1.85
N ILE A 298 -0.92 -13.67 -1.56
CA ILE A 298 0.31 -12.92 -1.29
C ILE A 298 1.04 -13.49 -0.06
N SER A 299 0.32 -13.75 1.01
CA SER A 299 0.88 -14.27 2.27
C SER A 299 1.46 -15.67 2.10
N GLU A 300 0.81 -16.55 1.32
CA GLU A 300 1.36 -17.86 0.97
C GLU A 300 2.65 -17.73 0.16
N GLY A 301 2.69 -16.82 -0.82
CA GLY A 301 3.90 -16.55 -1.58
C GLY A 301 5.05 -15.99 -0.73
N VAL A 302 4.75 -15.20 0.31
CA VAL A 302 5.74 -14.77 1.31
C VAL A 302 6.21 -15.97 2.13
N TYR A 303 5.29 -16.77 2.65
CA TYR A 303 5.60 -17.99 3.41
C TYR A 303 6.48 -18.96 2.60
N ALA A 304 6.14 -19.19 1.32
CA ALA A 304 6.92 -20.05 0.42
C ALA A 304 8.38 -19.58 0.29
N ARG A 305 8.63 -18.27 0.14
CA ARG A 305 9.99 -17.73 0.06
C ARG A 305 10.80 -17.96 1.32
N TYR A 306 10.19 -17.82 2.50
CA TYR A 306 10.86 -18.13 3.76
C TYR A 306 11.11 -19.64 3.91
N LEU A 307 10.11 -20.46 3.58
CA LEU A 307 10.21 -21.92 3.65
C LEU A 307 11.36 -22.46 2.78
N HIS A 308 11.58 -21.86 1.60
CA HIS A 308 12.64 -22.26 0.67
C HIS A 308 13.97 -21.52 0.87
N GLY A 309 14.11 -20.73 1.94
CA GLY A 309 15.35 -20.01 2.26
C GLY A 309 15.68 -18.85 1.32
N ALA A 310 14.77 -18.45 0.42
CA ALA A 310 15.03 -17.39 -0.55
C ALA A 310 15.14 -15.98 0.08
N MET A 311 14.78 -15.84 1.37
CA MET A 311 14.85 -14.58 2.12
C MET A 311 16.09 -14.47 3.02
N GLY A 312 17.01 -15.44 2.96
CA GLY A 312 18.14 -15.54 3.88
C GLY A 312 17.73 -15.92 5.30
N GLU A 313 18.74 -16.13 6.16
CA GLU A 313 18.50 -16.36 7.59
C GLU A 313 18.06 -15.04 8.23
N GLN A 314 16.83 -14.99 8.77
CA GLN A 314 16.34 -13.87 9.58
C GLN A 314 16.00 -14.41 10.98
N GLU A 315 16.67 -13.88 11.99
CA GLU A 315 16.39 -14.22 13.39
C GLU A 315 14.95 -13.79 13.77
N GLY A 316 14.25 -14.65 14.49
CA GLY A 316 12.93 -14.33 15.07
C GLY A 316 11.72 -14.60 14.17
N ILE A 317 11.89 -15.21 12.97
CA ILE A 317 10.75 -15.59 12.13
C ILE A 317 10.22 -16.96 12.56
N ASP A 318 8.97 -16.97 13.00
CA ASP A 318 8.22 -18.20 13.28
C ASP A 318 7.39 -18.63 12.07
N LEU A 319 7.91 -19.60 11.31
CA LEU A 319 7.23 -20.18 10.15
C LEU A 319 5.89 -20.83 10.51
N SER A 320 5.73 -21.32 11.74
CA SER A 320 4.48 -21.94 12.18
C SER A 320 3.35 -20.90 12.28
N THR A 321 3.65 -19.72 12.80
CA THR A 321 2.73 -18.59 12.85
C THR A 321 2.46 -18.02 11.44
N MET A 322 3.51 -17.89 10.62
CA MET A 322 3.34 -17.41 9.23
C MET A 322 2.42 -18.28 8.39
N LYS A 323 2.48 -19.60 8.63
CA LYS A 323 1.62 -20.58 7.94
C LYS A 323 0.13 -20.34 8.17
N LEU A 324 -0.26 -19.84 9.35
CA LEU A 324 -1.68 -19.62 9.73
C LEU A 324 -2.29 -18.38 9.05
N GLY A 325 -1.46 -17.41 8.61
CA GLY A 325 -1.93 -16.19 7.97
C GLY A 325 -2.78 -16.42 6.71
N PRO A 326 -2.27 -17.17 5.71
CA PRO A 326 -3.03 -17.53 4.51
C PRO A 326 -4.33 -18.27 4.81
N GLU A 327 -4.32 -19.20 5.76
CA GLU A 327 -5.50 -19.97 6.18
C GLU A 327 -6.60 -19.06 6.74
N GLY A 328 -6.24 -18.17 7.67
CA GLY A 328 -7.18 -17.22 8.26
C GLY A 328 -7.79 -16.26 7.25
N LEU A 329 -6.98 -15.78 6.29
CA LEU A 329 -7.46 -14.91 5.21
C LEU A 329 -8.36 -15.66 4.21
N ALA A 330 -8.04 -16.92 3.88
CA ALA A 330 -8.87 -17.76 3.02
C ALA A 330 -10.23 -18.03 3.65
N GLN A 331 -10.28 -18.32 4.95
CA GLN A 331 -11.53 -18.49 5.71
C GLN A 331 -12.39 -17.22 5.67
N ARG A 332 -11.81 -16.05 5.94
CA ARG A 332 -12.53 -14.76 5.86
C ARG A 332 -13.05 -14.49 4.45
N ALA A 333 -12.25 -14.77 3.42
CA ALA A 333 -12.69 -14.65 2.03
C ALA A 333 -13.89 -15.57 1.76
N LEU A 334 -13.84 -16.82 2.24
CA LEU A 334 -14.93 -17.79 2.08
C LEU A 334 -16.21 -17.34 2.79
N GLU A 335 -16.10 -16.79 3.98
CA GLU A 335 -17.24 -16.22 4.73
C GLU A 335 -17.84 -15.01 3.99
N ALA A 336 -16.99 -14.15 3.44
CA ALA A 336 -17.45 -12.97 2.69
C ALA A 336 -18.16 -13.37 1.38
N VAL A 337 -17.62 -14.31 0.59
CA VAL A 337 -18.30 -14.74 -0.66
C VAL A 337 -19.60 -15.50 -0.42
N ARG A 338 -19.78 -16.12 0.75
CA ARG A 338 -21.06 -16.76 1.12
C ARG A 338 -22.21 -15.76 1.34
N ARG A 339 -21.87 -14.51 1.64
CA ARG A 339 -22.85 -13.41 1.80
C ARG A 339 -23.27 -12.79 0.47
N LEU A 340 -22.53 -13.07 -0.61
CA LEU A 340 -22.86 -12.58 -1.96
C LEU A 340 -23.93 -13.39 -2.69
N SER A 341 -24.41 -14.50 -2.08
CA SER A 341 -25.38 -15.45 -2.68
C SER A 341 -26.82 -15.16 -2.25
#